data_7675fb6d95a9df14969552f989b40054
#
_entry.id   7675fb6d95a9df14969552f989b40054
#
_cell.length_a   1.000
_cell.length_b   1.000
_cell.length_c   1.000
_cell.angle_alpha   90.00
_cell.angle_beta   90.00
_cell.angle_gamma   90.00
#
_symmetry.space_group_name_H-M   'P 1'
#
loop_
_entity.id
_entity.type
_entity.pdbx_description
1 polymer ?
#
loop_
_entity_poly.entity_id
_entity_poly.type
_entity_poly.pdbx_seq_one_letter_code
_entity_poly.pdbx_strand_id
1 'polypeptide(L)'
;MQISFIGAGKVGVSLGKYFISKGRKVGGYYSLSPESAAWAANFTNTKQYQSIKEIISSSDMIFFTVPDDKIGEVWETAKPYAHGKIIAHCSGIHSSNIFSDIDRTGSMAYSIHPLCAVSDRKTSWQALGDVLFTIEGDERNISNIQNMFAQMGNRTCFISAENKIKYHAAASLASNHMTAVFFMAQKLFLECGFSMQQANEELYRLAKGNLENIHAQGCINSLTGPVERGDKNTVQKHMDALDADMKNAYLENAKLLLEIAEQKNPDRDYAAMREILMPTESGEQCEK
;
A
#
# COMPACT_ATOMS: atom_id res chain seq x y z
N MET A 1 19.08 16.12 14.31
CA MET A 1 18.25 14.95 14.61
C MET A 1 18.89 13.73 13.96
N GLN A 2 19.20 12.71 14.77
CA GLN A 2 19.74 11.42 14.32
C GLN A 2 18.62 10.39 14.23
N ILE A 3 18.47 9.76 13.07
CA ILE A 3 17.44 8.76 12.78
C ILE A 3 18.06 7.37 12.79
N SER A 4 17.41 6.38 13.41
CA SER A 4 17.89 4.99 13.38
C SER A 4 16.74 4.00 13.20
N PHE A 5 17.07 2.75 12.87
CA PHE A 5 16.11 1.74 12.47
C PHE A 5 16.22 0.47 13.31
N ILE A 6 15.13 0.08 13.95
CA ILE A 6 14.95 -1.24 14.55
C ILE A 6 14.24 -2.10 13.50
N GLY A 7 14.98 -3.03 12.91
CA GLY A 7 14.63 -3.80 11.72
C GLY A 7 15.48 -3.41 10.52
N ALA A 8 16.11 -4.42 9.89
CA ALA A 8 16.98 -4.27 8.72
C ALA A 8 16.40 -4.96 7.47
N GLY A 9 15.05 -4.93 7.36
CA GLY A 9 14.30 -5.43 6.23
C GLY A 9 14.28 -4.46 5.04
N LYS A 10 13.46 -4.79 4.03
CA LYS A 10 13.36 -3.99 2.80
C LYS A 10 12.99 -2.53 3.09
N VAL A 11 11.99 -2.27 3.93
CA VAL A 11 11.51 -0.92 4.25
C VAL A 11 12.57 -0.12 5.01
N GLY A 12 13.13 -0.67 6.10
CA GLY A 12 14.11 0.03 6.93
C GLY A 12 15.37 0.41 6.15
N VAL A 13 15.89 -0.51 5.35
CA VAL A 13 17.10 -0.25 4.52
C VAL A 13 16.81 0.77 3.43
N SER A 14 15.67 0.66 2.74
CA SER A 14 15.29 1.62 1.69
C SER A 14 15.10 3.02 2.26
N LEU A 15 14.39 3.17 3.39
CA LEU A 15 14.22 4.46 4.05
C LEU A 15 15.55 5.04 4.53
N GLY A 16 16.40 4.24 5.17
CA GLY A 16 17.69 4.72 5.64
C GLY A 16 18.60 5.18 4.52
N LYS A 17 18.68 4.43 3.41
CA LYS A 17 19.44 4.84 2.22
C LYS A 17 18.86 6.10 1.59
N TYR A 18 17.54 6.19 1.50
CA TYR A 18 16.85 7.36 1.01
C TYR A 18 17.13 8.60 1.88
N PHE A 19 16.99 8.48 3.19
CA PHE A 19 17.25 9.59 4.12
C PHE A 19 18.69 10.11 4.00
N ILE A 20 19.67 9.21 3.89
CA ILE A 20 21.07 9.59 3.65
C ILE A 20 21.22 10.33 2.33
N SER A 21 20.59 9.86 1.24
CA SER A 21 20.66 10.53 -0.07
C SER A 21 20.06 11.94 -0.06
N LYS A 22 19.20 12.22 0.92
CA LYS A 22 18.60 13.54 1.17
C LYS A 22 19.30 14.33 2.28
N GLY A 23 20.52 13.94 2.65
CA GLY A 23 21.35 14.66 3.63
C GLY A 23 20.91 14.49 5.09
N ARG A 24 20.06 13.49 5.41
CA ARG A 24 19.66 13.23 6.79
C ARG A 24 20.71 12.37 7.50
N LYS A 25 20.89 12.62 8.79
CA LYS A 25 21.81 11.86 9.61
C LYS A 25 21.15 10.56 10.05
N VAL A 26 21.60 9.44 9.48
CA VAL A 26 21.19 8.09 9.87
C VAL A 26 22.25 7.49 10.78
N GLY A 27 21.85 7.08 12.00
CA GLY A 27 22.75 6.49 12.98
C GLY A 27 23.07 5.03 12.65
N GLY A 28 22.10 4.27 12.18
CA GLY A 28 22.29 2.88 11.77
C GLY A 28 21.12 1.95 12.10
N TYR A 29 21.46 0.67 12.27
CA TYR A 29 20.47 -0.40 12.36
C TYR A 29 20.71 -1.34 13.53
N TYR A 30 19.62 -1.78 14.13
CA TYR A 30 19.54 -2.96 14.98
C TYR A 30 18.57 -3.98 14.37
N SER A 31 18.89 -5.26 14.44
CA SER A 31 17.99 -6.34 14.02
C SER A 31 18.24 -7.59 14.86
N LEU A 32 17.20 -8.44 15.04
CA LEU A 32 17.38 -9.77 15.63
C LEU A 32 18.30 -10.68 14.82
N SER A 33 18.41 -10.46 13.49
CA SER A 33 19.46 -11.04 12.68
C SER A 33 20.65 -10.07 12.62
N PRO A 34 21.77 -10.36 13.31
CA PRO A 34 22.98 -9.54 13.26
C PRO A 34 23.52 -9.38 11.84
N GLU A 35 23.39 -10.41 10.99
CA GLU A 35 23.84 -10.39 9.60
C GLU A 35 23.03 -9.39 8.77
N SER A 36 21.73 -9.30 9.02
CA SER A 36 20.87 -8.32 8.35
C SER A 36 21.21 -6.90 8.77
N ALA A 37 21.47 -6.67 10.07
CA ALA A 37 21.88 -5.36 10.57
C ALA A 37 23.27 -4.96 10.04
N ALA A 38 24.23 -5.90 10.02
CA ALA A 38 25.57 -5.68 9.47
C ALA A 38 25.50 -5.33 7.97
N TRP A 39 24.70 -6.09 7.22
CA TRP A 39 24.51 -5.83 5.80
C TRP A 39 23.91 -4.44 5.55
N ALA A 40 22.87 -4.06 6.30
CA ALA A 40 22.21 -2.76 6.18
C ALA A 40 23.15 -1.61 6.53
N ALA A 41 23.90 -1.75 7.62
CA ALA A 41 24.91 -0.78 8.05
C ALA A 41 26.00 -0.59 6.99
N ASN A 42 26.50 -1.68 6.41
CA ASN A 42 27.51 -1.64 5.34
C ASN A 42 26.96 -0.96 4.07
N PHE A 43 25.74 -1.38 3.62
CA PHE A 43 25.10 -0.82 2.43
C PHE A 43 24.85 0.69 2.54
N THR A 44 24.55 1.16 3.73
CA THR A 44 24.24 2.57 4.00
C THR A 44 25.41 3.38 4.56
N ASN A 45 26.55 2.74 4.82
CA ASN A 45 27.72 3.33 5.48
C ASN A 45 27.36 3.96 6.83
N THR A 46 26.68 3.17 7.68
CA THR A 46 26.22 3.57 9.01
C THR A 46 26.65 2.55 10.06
N LYS A 47 26.19 2.71 11.31
CA LYS A 47 26.55 1.82 12.41
C LYS A 47 25.62 0.60 12.51
N GLN A 48 26.18 -0.58 12.79
CA GLN A 48 25.44 -1.70 13.36
C GLN A 48 25.40 -1.53 14.88
N TYR A 49 24.21 -1.55 15.45
CA TYR A 49 24.00 -1.55 16.90
C TYR A 49 23.83 -2.98 17.43
N GLN A 50 24.31 -3.21 18.65
CA GLN A 50 24.29 -4.54 19.26
C GLN A 50 23.07 -4.78 20.17
N SER A 51 22.38 -3.71 20.57
CA SER A 51 21.17 -3.81 21.40
C SER A 51 20.18 -2.69 21.13
N ILE A 52 18.90 -2.97 21.49
CA ILE A 52 17.82 -1.98 21.46
C ILE A 52 18.15 -0.77 22.36
N LYS A 53 18.73 -1.01 23.54
CA LYS A 53 19.16 0.05 24.45
C LYS A 53 20.17 0.99 23.77
N GLU A 54 21.17 0.43 23.12
CA GLU A 54 22.24 1.22 22.47
C GLU A 54 21.68 2.10 21.34
N ILE A 55 20.87 1.55 20.44
CA ILE A 55 20.31 2.30 19.30
C ILE A 55 19.37 3.42 19.78
N ILE A 56 18.50 3.17 20.77
CA ILE A 56 17.58 4.17 21.29
C ILE A 56 18.34 5.29 22.00
N SER A 57 19.32 4.95 22.85
CA SER A 57 20.10 5.96 23.58
C SER A 57 20.88 6.91 22.67
N SER A 58 21.28 6.46 21.49
CA SER A 58 22.05 7.23 20.51
C SER A 58 21.23 7.95 19.45
N SER A 59 19.90 7.85 19.49
CA SER A 59 19.01 8.36 18.44
C SER A 59 17.98 9.34 18.99
N ASP A 60 17.57 10.29 18.14
CA ASP A 60 16.46 11.21 18.42
C ASP A 60 15.14 10.67 17.89
N MET A 61 15.19 10.00 16.74
CA MET A 61 14.03 9.37 16.09
C MET A 61 14.35 7.91 15.74
N ILE A 62 13.44 7.03 16.06
CA ILE A 62 13.59 5.59 15.86
C ILE A 62 12.42 5.07 15.01
N PHE A 63 12.75 4.44 13.88
CA PHE A 63 11.80 3.72 13.06
C PHE A 63 11.80 2.23 13.39
N PHE A 64 10.63 1.72 13.74
CA PHE A 64 10.36 0.29 13.87
C PHE A 64 9.95 -0.24 12.49
N THR A 65 10.87 -0.91 11.84
CA THR A 65 10.69 -1.50 10.49
C THR A 65 10.79 -3.02 10.53
N VAL A 66 10.31 -3.59 11.62
CA VAL A 66 10.07 -5.02 11.83
C VAL A 66 8.71 -5.42 11.21
N PRO A 67 8.40 -6.72 11.06
CA PRO A 67 7.07 -7.17 10.65
C PRO A 67 5.96 -6.58 11.54
N ASP A 68 4.81 -6.31 10.95
CA ASP A 68 3.71 -5.60 11.61
C ASP A 68 3.26 -6.27 12.92
N ASP A 69 3.19 -7.61 12.94
CA ASP A 69 2.85 -8.44 14.11
C ASP A 69 3.91 -8.37 15.23
N LYS A 70 5.09 -7.85 14.95
CA LYS A 70 6.21 -7.74 15.89
C LYS A 70 6.40 -6.33 16.47
N ILE A 71 5.74 -5.31 15.94
CA ILE A 71 5.95 -3.92 16.36
C ILE A 71 5.68 -3.77 17.86
N GLY A 72 4.55 -4.26 18.34
CA GLY A 72 4.16 -4.17 19.76
C GLY A 72 5.11 -4.93 20.69
N GLU A 73 5.52 -6.15 20.33
CA GLU A 73 6.47 -6.96 21.09
C GLU A 73 7.84 -6.27 21.22
N VAL A 74 8.34 -5.76 20.12
CA VAL A 74 9.64 -5.06 20.09
C VAL A 74 9.55 -3.73 20.84
N TRP A 75 8.40 -3.06 20.80
CA TRP A 75 8.16 -1.85 21.59
C TRP A 75 8.24 -2.10 23.08
N GLU A 76 7.65 -3.18 23.60
CA GLU A 76 7.73 -3.48 25.03
C GLU A 76 9.18 -3.65 25.52
N THR A 77 10.06 -4.19 24.68
CA THR A 77 11.50 -4.27 24.97
C THR A 77 12.19 -2.90 24.87
N ALA A 78 11.73 -2.05 23.99
CA ALA A 78 12.32 -0.72 23.71
C ALA A 78 11.84 0.36 24.69
N LYS A 79 10.60 0.28 25.14
CA LYS A 79 9.88 1.26 25.97
C LYS A 79 10.69 1.75 27.19
N PRO A 80 11.39 0.88 27.96
CA PRO A 80 12.16 1.34 29.13
C PRO A 80 13.30 2.32 28.79
N TYR A 81 13.72 2.41 27.54
CA TYR A 81 14.83 3.25 27.08
C TYR A 81 14.37 4.45 26.26
N ALA A 82 13.08 4.47 25.86
CA ALA A 82 12.53 5.43 24.89
C ALA A 82 11.99 6.69 25.60
N HIS A 83 12.86 7.46 26.25
CA HIS A 83 12.43 8.68 26.93
C HIS A 83 12.65 9.93 26.05
N GLY A 84 11.57 10.70 25.82
CA GLY A 84 11.63 11.96 25.07
C GLY A 84 12.04 11.79 23.60
N LYS A 85 11.71 10.65 22.99
CA LYS A 85 12.09 10.30 21.60
C LYS A 85 10.91 10.46 20.65
N ILE A 86 11.21 10.52 19.37
CA ILE A 86 10.24 10.32 18.31
C ILE A 86 10.27 8.84 17.91
N ILE A 87 9.16 8.16 18.11
CA ILE A 87 9.00 6.74 17.83
C ILE A 87 8.06 6.58 16.66
N ALA A 88 8.49 5.90 15.62
CA ALA A 88 7.71 5.73 14.40
C ALA A 88 7.71 4.27 13.94
N HIS A 89 6.67 3.85 13.24
CA HIS A 89 6.65 2.63 12.45
C HIS A 89 6.17 2.92 11.02
N CYS A 90 6.34 1.93 10.14
CA CYS A 90 5.96 2.06 8.72
C CYS A 90 4.77 1.18 8.32
N SER A 91 4.03 0.61 9.26
CA SER A 91 2.83 -0.17 8.96
C SER A 91 1.76 0.69 8.31
N GLY A 92 1.16 0.18 7.23
CA GLY A 92 0.01 0.80 6.59
C GLY A 92 -1.29 0.62 7.37
N ILE A 93 -1.39 -0.45 8.17
CA ILE A 93 -2.62 -0.83 8.88
C ILE A 93 -2.64 -0.37 10.34
N HIS A 94 -1.52 -0.48 11.07
CA HIS A 94 -1.47 -0.09 12.48
C HIS A 94 -1.41 1.44 12.64
N SER A 95 -2.11 1.95 13.66
CA SER A 95 -1.94 3.32 14.14
C SER A 95 -0.77 3.40 15.13
N SER A 96 -0.37 4.63 15.46
CA SER A 96 0.63 4.91 16.49
C SER A 96 0.26 4.38 17.89
N ASN A 97 -1.02 4.07 18.13
CA ASN A 97 -1.52 3.48 19.38
C ASN A 97 -0.93 2.09 19.67
N ILE A 98 -0.29 1.44 18.69
CA ILE A 98 0.45 0.19 18.92
C ILE A 98 1.60 0.36 19.92
N PHE A 99 2.09 1.58 20.10
CA PHE A 99 3.09 1.94 21.11
C PHE A 99 2.44 2.22 22.47
N SER A 100 2.09 1.16 23.17
CA SER A 100 1.42 1.20 24.49
C SER A 100 2.17 2.09 25.48
N ASP A 101 1.42 2.83 26.33
CA ASP A 101 1.97 3.69 27.39
C ASP A 101 3.02 4.72 26.91
N ILE A 102 3.00 5.12 25.65
CA ILE A 102 3.98 6.05 25.07
C ILE A 102 4.07 7.37 25.86
N ASP A 103 2.93 7.86 26.36
CA ASP A 103 2.86 9.11 27.12
C ASP A 103 3.69 9.07 28.42
N ARG A 104 3.81 7.89 29.06
CA ARG A 104 4.62 7.70 30.25
C ARG A 104 6.13 7.85 29.99
N THR A 105 6.54 7.71 28.76
CA THR A 105 7.94 7.90 28.33
C THR A 105 8.26 9.34 27.97
N GLY A 106 7.25 10.20 27.85
CA GLY A 106 7.41 11.55 27.31
C GLY A 106 7.80 11.60 25.82
N SER A 107 7.70 10.45 25.14
CA SER A 107 7.95 10.32 23.69
C SER A 107 6.70 10.62 22.87
N MET A 108 6.90 10.76 21.56
CA MET A 108 5.83 11.00 20.59
C MET A 108 5.79 9.86 19.58
N ALA A 109 4.61 9.29 19.37
CA ALA A 109 4.39 8.14 18.50
C ALA A 109 3.80 8.52 17.14
N TYR A 110 4.28 7.85 16.09
CA TYR A 110 3.84 8.05 14.71
C TYR A 110 3.73 6.74 13.94
N SER A 111 2.77 6.70 13.03
CA SER A 111 2.80 5.84 11.87
C SER A 111 3.18 6.69 10.66
N ILE A 112 4.29 6.37 10.00
CA ILE A 112 4.81 7.08 8.82
C ILE A 112 4.98 6.06 7.69
N HIS A 113 3.95 5.96 6.86
CA HIS A 113 3.87 4.92 5.84
C HIS A 113 4.16 5.48 4.44
N PRO A 114 5.20 5.00 3.74
CA PRO A 114 5.41 5.33 2.32
C PRO A 114 4.34 4.64 1.46
N LEU A 115 3.59 5.41 0.70
CA LEU A 115 2.54 4.88 -0.17
C LEU A 115 3.15 4.29 -1.45
N CYS A 116 3.89 3.22 -1.29
CA CYS A 116 4.50 2.46 -2.40
C CYS A 116 4.84 1.03 -1.98
N ALA A 117 4.98 0.15 -2.98
CA ALA A 117 5.50 -1.19 -2.77
C ALA A 117 7.04 -1.15 -2.65
N VAL A 118 7.58 -1.58 -1.50
CA VAL A 118 9.02 -1.75 -1.28
C VAL A 118 9.39 -3.20 -1.50
N SER A 119 9.71 -3.55 -2.74
CA SER A 119 9.95 -4.94 -3.18
C SER A 119 11.38 -5.40 -3.01
N ASP A 120 12.36 -4.49 -3.11
CA ASP A 120 13.79 -4.80 -3.05
C ASP A 120 14.54 -3.83 -2.15
N ARG A 121 15.40 -4.37 -1.25
CA ARG A 121 16.14 -3.55 -0.28
C ARG A 121 17.32 -2.76 -0.87
N LYS A 122 17.79 -3.10 -2.09
CA LYS A 122 18.93 -2.42 -2.73
C LYS A 122 18.49 -1.27 -3.61
N THR A 123 17.34 -1.37 -4.24
CA THR A 123 16.91 -0.46 -5.31
C THR A 123 15.67 0.37 -4.99
N SER A 124 14.74 -0.12 -4.13
CA SER A 124 13.47 0.58 -3.87
C SER A 124 13.62 1.99 -3.30
N TRP A 125 14.75 2.31 -2.66
CA TRP A 125 15.03 3.65 -2.13
C TRP A 125 15.05 4.74 -3.22
N GLN A 126 15.36 4.39 -4.46
CA GLN A 126 15.44 5.33 -5.60
C GLN A 126 14.06 5.90 -5.97
N ALA A 127 13.01 5.12 -5.79
CA ALA A 127 11.64 5.55 -6.07
C ALA A 127 11.01 6.40 -4.96
N LEU A 128 11.59 6.43 -3.76
CA LEU A 128 11.00 7.12 -2.61
C LEU A 128 10.92 8.65 -2.75
N GLY A 129 11.63 9.24 -3.71
CA GLY A 129 11.60 10.69 -3.96
C GLY A 129 10.24 11.22 -4.37
N ASP A 130 9.47 10.43 -5.13
CA ASP A 130 8.15 10.82 -5.66
C ASP A 130 6.99 10.27 -4.81
N VAL A 131 7.29 9.54 -3.73
CA VAL A 131 6.30 8.87 -2.89
C VAL A 131 5.64 9.86 -1.93
N LEU A 132 4.32 9.77 -1.80
CA LEU A 132 3.58 10.39 -0.70
C LEU A 132 3.81 9.59 0.57
N PHE A 133 4.10 10.27 1.68
CA PHE A 133 4.11 9.67 3.00
C PHE A 133 2.84 10.02 3.76
N THR A 134 2.09 9.03 4.19
CA THR A 134 0.99 9.27 5.12
C THR A 134 1.53 9.26 6.55
N ILE A 135 1.07 10.23 7.33
CA ILE A 135 1.47 10.41 8.72
C ILE A 135 0.21 10.32 9.58
N GLU A 136 0.29 9.56 10.65
CA GLU A 136 -0.70 9.48 11.72
C GLU A 136 0.06 9.50 13.04
N GLY A 137 -0.46 10.13 14.09
CA GLY A 137 0.14 10.13 15.42
C GLY A 137 0.03 11.46 16.15
N ASP A 138 0.99 11.73 17.00
CA ASP A 138 1.01 12.85 17.93
C ASP A 138 0.97 14.22 17.23
N GLU A 139 -0.09 14.97 17.45
CA GLU A 139 -0.29 16.29 16.82
C GLU A 139 0.69 17.35 17.30
N ARG A 140 1.26 17.21 18.50
CA ARG A 140 2.18 18.20 19.11
C ARG A 140 3.41 18.49 18.25
N ASN A 141 3.85 17.54 17.44
CA ASN A 141 5.06 17.67 16.63
C ASN A 141 4.86 17.33 15.14
N ILE A 142 3.62 17.20 14.68
CA ILE A 142 3.30 16.78 13.32
C ILE A 142 3.89 17.72 12.27
N SER A 143 3.83 19.03 12.51
CA SER A 143 4.37 20.05 11.59
C SER A 143 5.88 19.89 11.38
N ASN A 144 6.63 19.50 12.41
CA ASN A 144 8.07 19.26 12.29
C ASN A 144 8.36 17.98 11.47
N ILE A 145 7.53 16.92 11.65
CA ILE A 145 7.64 15.71 10.84
C ILE A 145 7.32 16.02 9.38
N GLN A 146 6.23 16.73 9.10
CA GLN A 146 5.88 17.15 7.74
C GLN A 146 6.96 18.01 7.09
N ASN A 147 7.50 18.99 7.83
CA ASN A 147 8.60 19.82 7.36
C ASN A 147 9.87 19.00 7.06
N MET A 148 10.16 17.97 7.85
CA MET A 148 11.27 17.07 7.58
C MET A 148 11.13 16.39 6.21
N PHE A 149 9.93 15.89 5.89
CA PHE A 149 9.66 15.26 4.59
C PHE A 149 9.63 16.29 3.45
N ALA A 150 9.02 17.45 3.66
CA ALA A 150 8.99 18.54 2.67
C ALA A 150 10.41 19.00 2.27
N GLN A 151 11.34 19.09 3.22
CA GLN A 151 12.76 19.41 2.94
C GLN A 151 13.47 18.29 2.15
N MET A 152 12.96 17.07 2.14
CA MET A 152 13.45 15.98 1.28
C MET A 152 12.78 15.96 -0.10
N GLY A 153 11.78 16.81 -0.32
CA GLY A 153 10.99 16.88 -1.56
C GLY A 153 9.75 16.00 -1.57
N ASN A 154 9.42 15.34 -0.45
CA ASN A 154 8.25 14.48 -0.38
C ASN A 154 6.98 15.25 -0.01
N ARG A 155 5.87 14.82 -0.60
CA ARG A 155 4.53 15.18 -0.16
C ARG A 155 4.15 14.34 1.06
N THR A 156 3.33 14.94 1.94
CA THR A 156 2.78 14.24 3.10
C THR A 156 1.28 14.45 3.19
N CYS A 157 0.57 13.47 3.76
CA CYS A 157 -0.84 13.58 4.08
C CYS A 157 -1.05 13.08 5.51
N PHE A 158 -1.73 13.88 6.34
CA PHE A 158 -2.14 13.44 7.66
C PHE A 158 -3.46 12.66 7.56
N ILE A 159 -3.54 11.52 8.23
CA ILE A 159 -4.74 10.71 8.35
C ILE A 159 -4.99 10.38 9.82
N SER A 160 -6.24 10.23 10.21
CA SER A 160 -6.58 9.82 11.57
C SER A 160 -6.37 8.32 11.79
N ALA A 161 -6.23 7.90 13.04
CA ALA A 161 -6.04 6.51 13.42
C ALA A 161 -7.19 5.60 12.92
N GLU A 162 -8.44 6.10 12.99
CA GLU A 162 -9.64 5.37 12.53
C GLU A 162 -9.63 5.11 11.03
N ASN A 163 -8.97 5.97 10.25
CA ASN A 163 -8.92 5.86 8.80
C ASN A 163 -7.77 4.96 8.30
N LYS A 164 -6.86 4.52 9.15
CA LYS A 164 -5.71 3.69 8.77
C LYS A 164 -6.12 2.41 8.02
N ILE A 165 -7.14 1.71 8.50
CA ILE A 165 -7.61 0.45 7.88
C ILE A 165 -8.18 0.71 6.50
N LYS A 166 -9.04 1.73 6.34
CA LYS A 166 -9.62 2.10 5.04
C LYS A 166 -8.55 2.57 4.04
N TYR A 167 -7.62 3.38 4.52
CA TYR A 167 -6.47 3.84 3.75
C TYR A 167 -5.63 2.65 3.23
N HIS A 168 -5.29 1.69 4.10
CA HIS A 168 -4.49 0.54 3.69
C HIS A 168 -5.26 -0.38 2.74
N ALA A 169 -6.58 -0.55 2.94
CA ALA A 169 -7.43 -1.28 2.00
C ALA A 169 -7.43 -0.63 0.60
N ALA A 170 -7.52 0.71 0.53
CA ALA A 170 -7.43 1.43 -0.74
C ALA A 170 -6.07 1.23 -1.44
N ALA A 171 -4.97 1.30 -0.67
CA ALA A 171 -3.63 1.03 -1.20
C ALA A 171 -3.49 -0.42 -1.70
N SER A 172 -4.07 -1.39 -0.97
CA SER A 172 -4.08 -2.80 -1.36
C SER A 172 -4.90 -3.04 -2.63
N LEU A 173 -6.06 -2.40 -2.76
CA LEU A 173 -6.87 -2.46 -4.00
C LEU A 173 -6.07 -1.94 -5.21
N ALA A 174 -5.40 -0.80 -5.06
CA ALA A 174 -4.63 -0.19 -6.14
C ALA A 174 -3.30 -0.92 -6.49
N SER A 175 -2.86 -1.88 -5.67
CA SER A 175 -1.61 -2.62 -5.88
C SER A 175 -1.81 -4.13 -5.93
N ASN A 176 -2.08 -4.76 -4.79
CA ASN A 176 -2.15 -6.21 -4.67
C ASN A 176 -3.34 -6.80 -5.45
N HIS A 177 -4.54 -6.19 -5.34
CA HIS A 177 -5.73 -6.66 -6.06
C HIS A 177 -5.59 -6.47 -7.57
N MET A 178 -4.92 -5.40 -8.02
CA MET A 178 -4.58 -5.24 -9.43
C MET A 178 -3.75 -6.42 -9.95
N THR A 179 -2.78 -6.92 -9.15
CA THR A 179 -2.01 -8.13 -9.52
C THR A 179 -2.92 -9.35 -9.70
N ALA A 180 -3.96 -9.53 -8.87
CA ALA A 180 -4.92 -10.62 -9.02
C ALA A 180 -5.73 -10.50 -10.32
N VAL A 181 -6.19 -9.29 -10.66
CA VAL A 181 -6.90 -9.04 -11.93
C VAL A 181 -5.99 -9.34 -13.15
N PHE A 182 -4.72 -8.91 -13.08
CA PHE A 182 -3.73 -9.24 -14.10
C PHE A 182 -3.51 -10.74 -14.25
N PHE A 183 -3.43 -11.47 -13.15
CA PHE A 183 -3.25 -12.92 -13.16
C PHE A 183 -4.43 -13.64 -13.82
N MET A 184 -5.67 -13.18 -13.56
CA MET A 184 -6.86 -13.72 -14.24
C MET A 184 -6.80 -13.46 -15.75
N ALA A 185 -6.52 -12.22 -16.15
CA ALA A 185 -6.43 -11.87 -17.57
C ALA A 185 -5.28 -12.62 -18.28
N GLN A 186 -4.15 -12.85 -17.61
CA GLN A 186 -3.04 -13.64 -18.13
C GLN A 186 -3.44 -15.08 -18.41
N LYS A 187 -4.17 -15.73 -17.50
CA LYS A 187 -4.70 -17.11 -17.73
C LYS A 187 -5.55 -17.17 -19.00
N LEU A 188 -6.47 -16.22 -19.17
CA LEU A 188 -7.34 -16.17 -20.35
C LEU A 188 -6.55 -15.95 -21.65
N PHE A 189 -5.52 -15.10 -21.65
CA PHE A 189 -4.65 -14.93 -22.82
C PHE A 189 -3.90 -16.21 -23.17
N LEU A 190 -3.43 -16.97 -22.16
CA LEU A 190 -2.76 -18.27 -22.40
C LEU A 190 -3.73 -19.28 -23.01
N GLU A 191 -4.98 -19.33 -22.57
CA GLU A 191 -6.03 -20.18 -23.15
C GLU A 191 -6.36 -19.77 -24.60
N CYS A 192 -6.20 -18.49 -24.95
CA CYS A 192 -6.32 -17.99 -26.32
C CYS A 192 -5.08 -18.26 -27.20
N GLY A 193 -4.05 -18.94 -26.67
CA GLY A 193 -2.85 -19.33 -27.42
C GLY A 193 -1.71 -18.32 -27.38
N PHE A 194 -1.78 -17.27 -26.55
CA PHE A 194 -0.65 -16.36 -26.33
C PHE A 194 0.45 -17.08 -25.55
N SER A 195 1.72 -16.83 -25.86
CA SER A 195 2.81 -17.19 -24.98
C SER A 195 2.80 -16.32 -23.70
N MET A 196 3.44 -16.80 -22.63
CA MET A 196 3.58 -16.05 -21.38
C MET A 196 4.19 -14.65 -21.61
N GLN A 197 5.19 -14.57 -22.47
CA GLN A 197 5.84 -13.30 -22.80
C GLN A 197 4.86 -12.34 -23.50
N GLN A 198 4.14 -12.82 -24.51
CA GLN A 198 3.15 -12.01 -25.22
C GLN A 198 2.03 -11.54 -24.28
N ALA A 199 1.50 -12.44 -23.45
CA ALA A 199 0.46 -12.09 -22.48
C ALA A 199 0.94 -10.96 -21.54
N ASN A 200 2.15 -11.06 -20.99
CA ASN A 200 2.71 -10.02 -20.12
C ASN A 200 2.88 -8.68 -20.82
N GLU A 201 3.41 -8.70 -22.03
CA GLU A 201 3.66 -7.46 -22.80
C GLU A 201 2.35 -6.75 -23.18
N GLU A 202 1.34 -7.50 -23.65
CA GLU A 202 0.07 -6.90 -24.09
C GLU A 202 -0.80 -6.46 -22.91
N LEU A 203 -0.82 -7.22 -21.82
CA LEU A 203 -1.49 -6.79 -20.58
C LEU A 203 -0.88 -5.50 -20.03
N TYR A 204 0.45 -5.40 -20.02
CA TYR A 204 1.13 -4.17 -19.59
C TYR A 204 0.74 -2.97 -20.46
N ARG A 205 0.76 -3.11 -21.79
CA ARG A 205 0.40 -2.02 -22.71
C ARG A 205 -1.04 -1.56 -22.52
N LEU A 206 -1.97 -2.53 -22.44
CA LEU A 206 -3.39 -2.25 -22.25
C LEU A 206 -3.66 -1.53 -20.92
N ALA A 207 -3.09 -2.06 -19.83
CA ALA A 207 -3.28 -1.47 -18.52
C ALA A 207 -2.62 -0.11 -18.37
N LYS A 208 -1.42 0.08 -18.94
CA LYS A 208 -0.74 1.37 -18.93
C LYS A 208 -1.60 2.45 -19.57
N GLY A 209 -2.15 2.18 -20.76
CA GLY A 209 -3.03 3.14 -21.43
C GLY A 209 -4.28 3.47 -20.62
N ASN A 210 -4.89 2.45 -19.97
CA ASN A 210 -6.03 2.68 -19.10
C ASN A 210 -5.67 3.49 -17.84
N LEU A 211 -4.53 3.21 -17.19
CA LEU A 211 -4.05 3.98 -16.03
C LEU A 211 -3.74 5.44 -16.40
N GLU A 212 -3.16 5.69 -17.56
CA GLU A 212 -2.92 7.04 -18.06
C GLU A 212 -4.24 7.81 -18.27
N ASN A 213 -5.27 7.15 -18.81
CA ASN A 213 -6.61 7.74 -18.98
C ASN A 213 -7.26 8.03 -17.60
N ILE A 214 -7.19 7.08 -16.67
CA ILE A 214 -7.70 7.27 -15.30
C ILE A 214 -6.99 8.44 -14.61
N HIS A 215 -5.68 8.55 -14.77
CA HIS A 215 -4.91 9.66 -14.20
C HIS A 215 -5.32 11.01 -14.80
N ALA A 216 -5.56 11.06 -16.10
CA ALA A 216 -5.87 12.31 -16.81
C ALA A 216 -7.29 12.82 -16.58
N GLN A 217 -8.29 11.93 -16.47
CA GLN A 217 -9.71 12.32 -16.47
C GLN A 217 -10.57 11.65 -15.38
N GLY A 218 -9.97 10.87 -14.50
CA GLY A 218 -10.64 10.16 -13.40
C GLY A 218 -11.35 8.88 -13.86
N CYS A 219 -11.77 8.06 -12.89
CA CYS A 219 -12.39 6.75 -13.16
C CYS A 219 -13.69 6.86 -13.97
N ILE A 220 -14.52 7.86 -13.68
CA ILE A 220 -15.83 8.01 -14.33
C ILE A 220 -15.64 8.25 -15.83
N ASN A 221 -14.85 9.25 -16.22
CA ASN A 221 -14.72 9.65 -17.60
C ASN A 221 -13.87 8.69 -18.44
N SER A 222 -12.95 7.94 -17.81
CA SER A 222 -12.08 6.98 -18.50
C SER A 222 -12.74 5.65 -18.82
N LEU A 223 -13.87 5.32 -18.18
CA LEU A 223 -14.55 4.04 -18.42
C LEU A 223 -15.01 3.93 -19.88
N THR A 224 -14.70 2.81 -20.51
CA THR A 224 -15.13 2.39 -21.84
C THR A 224 -15.54 0.92 -21.81
N GLY A 225 -16.04 0.40 -22.91
CA GLY A 225 -16.29 -1.05 -23.04
C GLY A 225 -17.77 -1.43 -22.95
N PRO A 226 -18.08 -2.75 -22.90
CA PRO A 226 -19.45 -3.24 -23.07
C PRO A 226 -20.38 -2.83 -21.91
N VAL A 227 -19.90 -2.79 -20.67
CA VAL A 227 -20.72 -2.35 -19.53
C VAL A 227 -21.08 -0.86 -19.68
N GLU A 228 -20.10 -0.02 -20.03
CA GLU A 228 -20.32 1.42 -20.26
C GLU A 228 -21.34 1.68 -21.36
N ARG A 229 -21.32 0.87 -22.43
CA ARG A 229 -22.28 1.01 -23.55
C ARG A 229 -23.64 0.37 -23.29
N GLY A 230 -23.83 -0.40 -22.21
CA GLY A 230 -25.03 -1.17 -21.94
C GLY A 230 -25.15 -2.43 -22.82
N ASP A 231 -24.05 -2.95 -23.36
CA ASP A 231 -24.01 -4.13 -24.23
C ASP A 231 -24.10 -5.42 -23.40
N LYS A 232 -25.32 -5.75 -22.97
CA LYS A 232 -25.60 -6.94 -22.15
C LYS A 232 -25.20 -8.24 -22.85
N ASN A 233 -25.32 -8.31 -24.19
CA ASN A 233 -25.05 -9.54 -24.93
C ASN A 233 -23.54 -9.89 -24.88
N THR A 234 -22.69 -8.91 -25.00
CA THR A 234 -21.23 -9.10 -24.86
C THR A 234 -20.87 -9.49 -23.43
N VAL A 235 -21.44 -8.85 -22.42
CA VAL A 235 -21.20 -9.18 -21.01
C VAL A 235 -21.66 -10.60 -20.69
N GLN A 236 -22.84 -11.01 -21.18
CA GLN A 236 -23.32 -12.38 -21.00
C GLN A 236 -22.38 -13.42 -21.62
N LYS A 237 -21.92 -13.19 -22.85
CA LYS A 237 -20.93 -14.07 -23.51
C LYS A 237 -19.61 -14.16 -22.74
N HIS A 238 -19.14 -13.07 -22.13
CA HIS A 238 -17.97 -13.12 -21.28
C HIS A 238 -18.22 -14.04 -20.07
N MET A 239 -19.34 -13.87 -19.38
CA MET A 239 -19.68 -14.70 -18.22
C MET A 239 -19.88 -16.19 -18.57
N ASP A 240 -20.38 -16.49 -19.77
CA ASP A 240 -20.58 -17.86 -20.24
C ASP A 240 -19.26 -18.55 -20.61
N ALA A 241 -18.25 -17.78 -20.99
CA ALA A 241 -16.92 -18.28 -21.35
C ALA A 241 -15.97 -18.48 -20.13
N LEU A 242 -16.33 -17.97 -18.96
CA LEU A 242 -15.49 -18.03 -17.76
C LEU A 242 -15.88 -19.22 -16.88
N ASP A 243 -14.88 -19.82 -16.22
CA ASP A 243 -15.13 -20.77 -15.14
C ASP A 243 -15.81 -20.08 -13.93
N ALA A 244 -16.28 -20.88 -12.98
CA ALA A 244 -17.08 -20.36 -11.86
C ALA A 244 -16.35 -19.31 -11.02
N ASP A 245 -15.06 -19.52 -10.72
CA ASP A 245 -14.28 -18.62 -9.87
C ASP A 245 -13.98 -17.30 -10.60
N MET A 246 -13.56 -17.38 -11.86
CA MET A 246 -13.32 -16.20 -12.70
C MET A 246 -14.61 -15.42 -12.98
N LYS A 247 -15.71 -16.12 -13.20
CA LYS A 247 -17.04 -15.52 -13.40
C LYS A 247 -17.47 -14.71 -12.19
N ASN A 248 -17.31 -15.23 -10.97
CA ASN A 248 -17.65 -14.51 -9.75
C ASN A 248 -16.81 -13.22 -9.61
N ALA A 249 -15.49 -13.31 -9.82
CA ALA A 249 -14.63 -12.14 -9.76
C ALA A 249 -14.95 -11.10 -10.85
N TYR A 250 -15.24 -11.56 -12.08
CA TYR A 250 -15.68 -10.71 -13.18
C TYR A 250 -16.99 -9.99 -12.83
N LEU A 251 -17.98 -10.72 -12.30
CA LEU A 251 -19.29 -10.21 -11.93
C LEU A 251 -19.20 -9.10 -10.88
N GLU A 252 -18.43 -9.31 -9.81
CA GLU A 252 -18.27 -8.29 -8.76
C GLU A 252 -17.59 -7.01 -9.30
N ASN A 253 -16.58 -7.14 -10.16
CA ASN A 253 -16.00 -5.99 -10.83
C ASN A 253 -17.00 -5.32 -11.80
N ALA A 254 -17.79 -6.09 -12.55
CA ALA A 254 -18.76 -5.56 -13.50
C ALA A 254 -19.89 -4.76 -12.82
N LYS A 255 -20.29 -5.11 -11.59
CA LYS A 255 -21.21 -4.31 -10.78
C LYS A 255 -20.65 -2.92 -10.48
N LEU A 256 -19.38 -2.83 -10.10
CA LEU A 256 -18.72 -1.54 -9.88
C LEU A 256 -18.56 -0.74 -11.19
N LEU A 257 -18.26 -1.41 -12.30
CA LEU A 257 -18.23 -0.75 -13.61
C LEU A 257 -19.61 -0.22 -14.01
N LEU A 258 -20.70 -0.91 -13.65
CA LEU A 258 -22.05 -0.41 -13.89
C LEU A 258 -22.35 0.85 -13.09
N GLU A 259 -21.96 0.89 -11.80
CA GLU A 259 -22.09 2.10 -10.98
C GLU A 259 -21.36 3.29 -11.61
N ILE A 260 -20.14 3.08 -12.12
CA ILE A 260 -19.37 4.12 -12.82
C ILE A 260 -20.07 4.52 -14.14
N ALA A 261 -20.60 3.55 -14.89
CA ALA A 261 -21.29 3.80 -16.17
C ALA A 261 -22.57 4.63 -16.00
N GLU A 262 -23.33 4.38 -14.95
CA GLU A 262 -24.52 5.15 -14.59
C GLU A 262 -24.20 6.60 -14.20
N GLN A 263 -23.10 6.81 -13.47
CA GLN A 263 -22.61 8.17 -13.17
C GLN A 263 -22.11 8.90 -14.43
N LYS A 264 -21.47 8.17 -15.34
CA LYS A 264 -20.96 8.74 -16.60
C LYS A 264 -22.08 9.12 -17.56
N ASN A 265 -23.12 8.32 -17.67
CA ASN A 265 -24.21 8.45 -18.64
C ASN A 265 -25.58 8.38 -17.94
N PRO A 266 -25.97 9.42 -17.18
CA PRO A 266 -27.18 9.37 -16.35
C PRO A 266 -28.49 9.19 -17.14
N ASP A 267 -28.50 9.57 -18.41
CA ASP A 267 -29.68 9.47 -19.30
C ASP A 267 -29.74 8.12 -20.03
N ARG A 268 -28.76 7.24 -19.87
CA ARG A 268 -28.76 5.92 -20.55
C ARG A 268 -29.49 4.89 -19.70
N ASP A 269 -30.33 4.09 -20.36
CA ASP A 269 -31.00 2.97 -19.71
C ASP A 269 -30.05 1.77 -19.54
N TYR A 270 -29.80 1.37 -18.28
CA TYR A 270 -29.03 0.20 -17.90
C TYR A 270 -29.86 -0.92 -17.28
N ALA A 271 -31.22 -0.89 -17.35
CA ALA A 271 -32.07 -1.87 -16.71
C ALA A 271 -31.70 -3.30 -17.09
N ALA A 272 -31.54 -3.58 -18.40
CA ALA A 272 -31.14 -4.90 -18.88
C ALA A 272 -29.72 -5.33 -18.44
N MET A 273 -28.81 -4.40 -18.17
CA MET A 273 -27.46 -4.69 -17.61
C MET A 273 -27.57 -5.03 -16.13
N ARG A 274 -28.39 -4.29 -15.37
CA ARG A 274 -28.64 -4.62 -13.95
C ARG A 274 -29.23 -6.02 -13.79
N GLU A 275 -30.15 -6.40 -14.63
CA GLU A 275 -30.79 -7.72 -14.59
C GLU A 275 -29.76 -8.86 -14.67
N ILE A 276 -28.77 -8.77 -15.54
CA ILE A 276 -27.75 -9.83 -15.69
C ILE A 276 -26.63 -9.77 -14.65
N LEU A 277 -26.30 -8.57 -14.14
CA LEU A 277 -25.24 -8.40 -13.15
C LEU A 277 -25.73 -8.56 -11.70
N MET A 278 -27.01 -8.26 -11.45
CA MET A 278 -27.64 -8.32 -10.13
C MET A 278 -29.02 -9.03 -10.25
N PRO A 279 -29.03 -10.33 -10.62
CA PRO A 279 -30.29 -11.04 -10.70
C PRO A 279 -30.98 -10.93 -9.33
N THR A 280 -32.22 -10.44 -9.32
CA THR A 280 -33.08 -10.52 -8.14
C THR A 280 -33.27 -11.99 -7.81
N GLU A 281 -33.01 -12.39 -6.57
CA GLU A 281 -33.40 -13.71 -6.07
C GLU A 281 -34.96 -13.85 -6.18
N SER A 282 -35.42 -14.12 -7.38
CA SER A 282 -36.81 -14.46 -7.60
C SER A 282 -36.98 -15.95 -7.31
N GLY A 283 -37.39 -16.24 -6.04
CA GLY A 283 -38.15 -17.44 -5.75
C GLY A 283 -37.38 -18.75 -5.90
N GLU A 284 -36.66 -19.18 -4.87
CA GLU A 284 -36.73 -20.60 -4.54
C GLU A 284 -38.18 -20.93 -4.27
N GLN A 285 -38.88 -21.36 -5.32
CA GLN A 285 -40.14 -22.06 -5.14
C GLN A 285 -39.82 -23.33 -4.35
N CYS A 286 -40.27 -23.36 -3.10
CA CYS A 286 -40.51 -24.58 -2.36
C CYS A 286 -41.36 -25.50 -3.23
N GLU A 287 -40.76 -26.43 -3.94
CA GLU A 287 -41.45 -27.66 -4.33
C GLU A 287 -41.41 -28.60 -3.13
N LYS A 288 -42.62 -28.84 -2.66
CA LYS A 288 -42.98 -29.80 -1.61
C LYS A 288 -42.83 -31.23 -2.07
#